data_da243a2935b8c6d5ff5e68e572bc94b4
#
_entry.id   da243a2935b8c6d5ff5e68e572bc94b4
#
_cell.length_a   1.000
_cell.length_b   1.000
_cell.length_c   1.000
_cell.angle_alpha   90.00
_cell.angle_beta   90.00
_cell.angle_gamma   90.00
#
_symmetry.space_group_name_H-M   'P 1'
#
loop_
_entity.id
_entity.type
_entity.pdbx_description
1 polymer ?
#
loop_
_entity_poly.entity_id
_entity_poly.type
_entity_poly.pdbx_seq_one_letter_code
_entity_poly.pdbx_strand_id
1 'polypeptide(L)'
;SLSYLLKNSTFGTAPGTFPEASKEILNNAIAELDQLITKVKGGEMFDEATFEATIAKVNQAIDEFKNSKYYNLSPEAQKFISDLMAKADELREMIANEALWGNHQGQYPVEGKATLESAAEDLESLADRIKTSAITDMTQEIYDDAIAAADKKLQEVENSAWPEDNLVWNLFVDGNKGGYIDFGYSEDFVKFGDDNNQNFTIELWINIKEFCSKSGEDNSTFLAAFVNSPRSGWRVQYRKVNGGNEHWLRGSMAHWQNEGPKDPEWWEPRAIVNNPKDKWTHFAFAVADNGVPGFDPPQEHTKSCVFVNGSQSGEVIRVGEAWRTYINNGCIEEKMPMTAFCRLNTDKTTREEYFSGYIKYMRIWKGIRSRDDLRLSAMGQVDVDPNDPNLVAAWDFEVLGAQPTGTTITDITGRHVATLKGPEGTYQWVESTTIAQ
;
A
#
# COMPACT_ATOMS: atom_id res chain seq x y z
N SER A 1 -30.23 -28.80 -1.92
CA SER A 1 -31.22 -28.32 -0.97
C SER A 1 -31.52 -29.42 0.07
N LEU A 2 -31.92 -29.03 1.31
CA LEU A 2 -32.23 -29.96 2.41
C LEU A 2 -33.32 -30.96 2.03
N SER A 3 -34.38 -30.50 1.37
CA SER A 3 -35.47 -31.38 0.88
C SER A 3 -34.99 -32.41 -0.15
N TYR A 4 -33.97 -32.05 -0.95
CA TYR A 4 -33.37 -33.01 -1.87
C TYR A 4 -32.61 -34.10 -1.13
N LEU A 5 -31.82 -33.75 -0.11
CA LEU A 5 -31.11 -34.71 0.75
C LEU A 5 -32.10 -35.65 1.42
N LEU A 6 -33.16 -35.11 2.01
CA LEU A 6 -34.19 -35.91 2.69
C LEU A 6 -34.87 -36.92 1.74
N LYS A 7 -35.17 -36.50 0.51
CA LYS A 7 -35.86 -37.30 -0.48
C LYS A 7 -34.97 -38.37 -1.13
N ASN A 8 -33.69 -38.08 -1.30
CA ASN A 8 -32.76 -38.94 -2.05
C ASN A 8 -31.83 -39.79 -1.18
N SER A 9 -31.95 -39.65 0.17
CA SER A 9 -31.20 -40.49 1.09
C SER A 9 -31.94 -41.77 1.42
N THR A 10 -31.18 -42.88 1.55
CA THR A 10 -31.73 -44.15 1.99
C THR A 10 -31.62 -44.27 3.50
N PHE A 11 -32.72 -44.53 4.15
CA PHE A 11 -32.79 -44.62 5.63
C PHE A 11 -32.95 -46.10 6.04
N GLY A 12 -32.36 -46.46 7.18
CA GLY A 12 -32.38 -47.78 7.72
C GLY A 12 -31.30 -48.04 8.75
N THR A 13 -30.92 -49.31 8.93
CA THR A 13 -29.89 -49.77 9.87
C THR A 13 -28.71 -50.43 9.19
N ALA A 14 -28.75 -50.58 7.87
CA ALA A 14 -27.70 -51.22 7.10
C ALA A 14 -26.52 -50.23 6.85
N PRO A 15 -25.28 -50.73 6.69
CA PRO A 15 -24.15 -49.92 6.25
C PRO A 15 -24.47 -49.14 4.97
N GLY A 16 -24.12 -47.87 4.93
CA GLY A 16 -24.40 -46.98 3.80
C GLY A 16 -25.76 -46.29 3.86
N THR A 17 -26.61 -46.61 4.86
CA THR A 17 -27.88 -45.91 5.10
C THR A 17 -27.79 -44.90 6.24
N PHE A 18 -28.74 -44.00 6.30
CA PHE A 18 -28.86 -43.04 7.39
C PHE A 18 -29.83 -43.54 8.47
N PRO A 19 -29.59 -43.29 9.78
CA PRO A 19 -30.58 -43.57 10.81
C PRO A 19 -31.90 -42.87 10.54
N GLU A 20 -33.04 -43.55 10.84
CA GLU A 20 -34.36 -42.92 10.72
C GLU A 20 -34.47 -41.60 11.53
N ALA A 21 -33.84 -41.58 12.73
CA ALA A 21 -33.81 -40.40 13.56
C ALA A 21 -33.08 -39.21 12.90
N SER A 22 -32.18 -39.43 11.98
CA SER A 22 -31.46 -38.32 11.31
C SER A 22 -32.32 -37.49 10.36
N LYS A 23 -33.52 -38.00 10.01
CA LYS A 23 -34.52 -37.19 9.28
C LYS A 23 -34.92 -35.94 10.05
N GLU A 24 -34.93 -36.00 11.37
CA GLU A 24 -35.30 -34.90 12.24
C GLU A 24 -34.31 -33.76 12.16
N ILE A 25 -33.01 -34.03 11.96
CA ILE A 25 -31.97 -33.05 11.76
C ILE A 25 -32.28 -32.13 10.55
N LEU A 26 -32.60 -32.77 9.41
CA LEU A 26 -32.94 -32.04 8.18
C LEU A 26 -34.32 -31.34 8.28
N ASN A 27 -35.30 -31.98 8.91
CA ASN A 27 -36.61 -31.39 9.07
C ASN A 27 -36.57 -30.12 9.95
N ASN A 28 -35.80 -30.15 11.02
CA ASN A 28 -35.61 -28.97 11.88
C ASN A 28 -34.94 -27.83 11.13
N ALA A 29 -33.89 -28.09 10.34
CA ALA A 29 -33.24 -27.10 9.51
C ALA A 29 -34.15 -26.55 8.40
N ILE A 30 -35.03 -27.38 7.82
CA ILE A 30 -36.05 -26.92 6.86
C ILE A 30 -37.04 -25.99 7.56
N ALA A 31 -37.51 -26.35 8.74
CA ALA A 31 -38.46 -25.55 9.51
C ALA A 31 -37.88 -24.18 9.90
N GLU A 32 -36.59 -24.11 10.31
CA GLU A 32 -35.90 -22.83 10.58
C GLU A 32 -35.81 -21.94 9.33
N LEU A 33 -35.47 -22.51 8.18
CA LEU A 33 -35.43 -21.75 6.91
C LEU A 33 -36.81 -21.26 6.49
N ASP A 34 -37.84 -22.12 6.61
CA ASP A 34 -39.22 -21.75 6.25
C ASP A 34 -39.77 -20.64 7.16
N GLN A 35 -39.42 -20.65 8.45
CA GLN A 35 -39.72 -19.55 9.37
C GLN A 35 -39.03 -18.24 8.92
N LEU A 36 -37.75 -18.28 8.60
CA LEU A 36 -37.02 -17.11 8.11
C LEU A 36 -37.63 -16.58 6.80
N ILE A 37 -37.91 -17.46 5.85
CA ILE A 37 -38.56 -17.10 4.57
C ILE A 37 -39.94 -16.45 4.81
N THR A 38 -40.72 -16.99 5.73
CA THR A 38 -42.06 -16.48 6.07
C THR A 38 -41.96 -15.06 6.63
N LYS A 39 -41.03 -14.82 7.54
CA LYS A 39 -40.79 -13.50 8.14
C LYS A 39 -40.36 -12.47 7.08
N VAL A 40 -39.40 -12.83 6.22
CA VAL A 40 -38.96 -11.97 5.10
C VAL A 40 -40.12 -11.62 4.17
N LYS A 41 -40.94 -12.62 3.80
CA LYS A 41 -42.12 -12.38 2.98
C LYS A 41 -43.17 -11.51 3.67
N GLY A 42 -43.21 -11.55 5.00
CA GLY A 42 -44.06 -10.69 5.82
C GLY A 42 -43.55 -9.25 6.00
N GLY A 43 -42.40 -8.94 5.42
CA GLY A 43 -41.79 -7.60 5.47
C GLY A 43 -40.94 -7.33 6.68
N GLU A 44 -40.59 -8.34 7.48
CA GLU A 44 -39.61 -8.18 8.56
C GLU A 44 -38.22 -7.95 7.95
N MET A 45 -37.50 -6.93 8.42
CA MET A 45 -36.11 -6.68 8.08
C MET A 45 -35.19 -7.50 8.99
N PHE A 46 -34.22 -8.16 8.40
CA PHE A 46 -33.17 -8.88 9.11
C PHE A 46 -31.84 -8.21 8.87
N ASP A 47 -31.00 -8.19 9.90
CA ASP A 47 -29.60 -7.85 9.73
C ASP A 47 -28.81 -9.02 9.11
N GLU A 48 -27.69 -8.69 8.52
CA GLU A 48 -26.80 -9.65 7.87
C GLU A 48 -26.33 -10.76 8.83
N ALA A 49 -26.05 -10.39 10.09
CA ALA A 49 -25.60 -11.33 11.11
C ALA A 49 -26.64 -12.41 11.43
N THR A 50 -27.93 -12.06 11.48
CA THR A 50 -29.03 -13.03 11.66
C THR A 50 -29.15 -13.99 10.48
N PHE A 51 -28.98 -13.48 9.27
CA PHE A 51 -28.98 -14.29 8.05
C PHE A 51 -27.80 -15.28 8.04
N GLU A 52 -26.58 -14.78 8.30
CA GLU A 52 -25.35 -15.61 8.33
C GLU A 52 -25.44 -16.69 9.43
N ALA A 53 -25.92 -16.34 10.62
CA ALA A 53 -26.11 -17.30 11.70
C ALA A 53 -27.09 -18.43 11.33
N THR A 54 -28.17 -18.10 10.60
CA THR A 54 -29.12 -19.11 10.13
C THR A 54 -28.51 -20.03 9.08
N ILE A 55 -27.72 -19.48 8.14
CA ILE A 55 -27.02 -20.28 7.13
C ILE A 55 -25.98 -21.19 7.79
N ALA A 56 -25.23 -20.70 8.78
CA ALA A 56 -24.28 -21.51 9.53
C ALA A 56 -24.94 -22.71 10.22
N LYS A 57 -26.08 -22.51 10.89
CA LYS A 57 -26.88 -23.61 11.50
C LYS A 57 -27.36 -24.62 10.47
N VAL A 58 -27.81 -24.15 9.30
CA VAL A 58 -28.25 -25.04 8.22
C VAL A 58 -27.09 -25.89 7.71
N ASN A 59 -25.93 -25.30 7.53
CA ASN A 59 -24.73 -26.02 7.11
C ASN A 59 -24.31 -27.06 8.16
N GLN A 60 -24.32 -26.69 9.44
CA GLN A 60 -24.06 -27.59 10.54
C GLN A 60 -25.04 -28.79 10.52
N ALA A 61 -26.34 -28.56 10.32
CA ALA A 61 -27.34 -29.60 10.25
C ALA A 61 -27.11 -30.56 9.04
N ILE A 62 -26.64 -30.01 7.90
CA ILE A 62 -26.28 -30.81 6.74
C ILE A 62 -25.09 -31.74 7.07
N ASP A 63 -24.10 -31.21 7.76
CA ASP A 63 -22.91 -31.98 8.13
C ASP A 63 -23.23 -33.03 9.20
N GLU A 64 -24.00 -32.69 10.23
CA GLU A 64 -24.52 -33.66 11.22
C GLU A 64 -25.30 -34.79 10.55
N PHE A 65 -26.19 -34.46 9.59
CA PHE A 65 -26.93 -35.45 8.84
C PHE A 65 -26.00 -36.38 8.03
N LYS A 66 -25.07 -35.83 7.26
CA LYS A 66 -24.11 -36.60 6.48
C LYS A 66 -23.27 -37.52 7.38
N ASN A 67 -22.85 -37.01 8.53
CA ASN A 67 -22.04 -37.73 9.50
C ASN A 67 -22.82 -38.86 10.23
N SER A 68 -24.13 -38.81 10.25
CA SER A 68 -24.97 -39.82 10.88
C SER A 68 -25.04 -41.14 10.11
N LYS A 69 -24.50 -41.20 8.87
CA LYS A 69 -24.55 -42.39 8.01
C LYS A 69 -23.88 -43.60 8.66
N TYR A 70 -24.52 -44.76 8.59
CA TYR A 70 -23.93 -46.04 9.07
C TYR A 70 -22.85 -46.53 8.12
N TYR A 71 -21.67 -46.71 8.65
CA TYR A 71 -20.55 -47.34 7.97
C TYR A 71 -20.08 -48.54 8.81
N ASN A 72 -19.86 -49.70 8.17
CA ASN A 72 -19.27 -50.85 8.83
C ASN A 72 -17.74 -50.73 8.78
N LEU A 73 -17.17 -49.95 9.69
CA LEU A 73 -15.73 -49.70 9.74
C LEU A 73 -15.04 -50.68 10.70
N SER A 74 -13.90 -51.22 10.29
CA SER A 74 -13.02 -51.95 11.20
C SER A 74 -12.48 -51.07 12.30
N PRO A 75 -12.08 -51.60 13.47
CA PRO A 75 -11.42 -50.82 14.51
C PRO A 75 -10.18 -50.06 14.01
N GLU A 76 -9.43 -50.63 13.09
CA GLU A 76 -8.27 -50.02 12.44
C GLU A 76 -8.68 -48.83 11.57
N ALA A 77 -9.70 -48.98 10.73
CA ALA A 77 -10.21 -47.85 9.92
C ALA A 77 -10.75 -46.71 10.80
N GLN A 78 -11.44 -47.04 11.90
CA GLN A 78 -11.88 -46.01 12.86
C GLN A 78 -10.72 -45.28 13.48
N LYS A 79 -9.62 -45.98 13.78
CA LYS A 79 -8.40 -45.36 14.33
C LYS A 79 -7.76 -44.43 13.30
N PHE A 80 -7.59 -44.86 12.04
CA PHE A 80 -7.05 -43.98 11.00
C PHE A 80 -7.88 -42.70 10.84
N ILE A 81 -9.20 -42.80 10.78
CA ILE A 81 -10.09 -41.65 10.70
C ILE A 81 -9.85 -40.69 11.89
N SER A 82 -9.83 -41.25 13.12
CA SER A 82 -9.63 -40.45 14.34
C SER A 82 -8.30 -39.74 14.33
N ASP A 83 -7.22 -40.41 13.97
CA ASP A 83 -5.86 -39.85 13.98
C ASP A 83 -5.68 -38.77 12.87
N LEU A 84 -6.24 -39.02 11.65
CA LEU A 84 -6.23 -38.06 10.56
C LEU A 84 -7.01 -36.78 10.92
N MET A 85 -8.20 -36.94 11.50
CA MET A 85 -9.00 -35.79 11.93
C MET A 85 -8.34 -35.04 13.07
N ALA A 86 -7.73 -35.72 14.05
CA ALA A 86 -7.00 -35.06 15.13
C ALA A 86 -5.83 -34.21 14.61
N LYS A 87 -5.12 -34.71 13.57
CA LYS A 87 -4.05 -33.92 12.94
C LYS A 87 -4.61 -32.75 12.13
N ALA A 88 -5.72 -32.91 11.44
CA ALA A 88 -6.40 -31.82 10.74
C ALA A 88 -6.85 -30.73 11.72
N ASP A 89 -7.42 -31.11 12.87
CA ASP A 89 -7.84 -30.20 13.92
C ASP A 89 -6.65 -29.40 14.50
N GLU A 90 -5.50 -30.08 14.74
CA GLU A 90 -4.25 -29.42 15.16
C GLU A 90 -3.84 -28.30 14.17
N LEU A 91 -3.87 -28.58 12.86
CA LEU A 91 -3.54 -27.58 11.84
C LEU A 91 -4.55 -26.42 11.82
N ARG A 92 -5.84 -26.70 11.98
CA ARG A 92 -6.89 -25.68 12.03
C ARG A 92 -6.82 -24.82 13.27
N GLU A 93 -6.46 -25.39 14.42
CA GLU A 93 -6.21 -24.61 15.66
C GLU A 93 -5.04 -23.63 15.47
N MET A 94 -3.98 -24.08 14.79
CA MET A 94 -2.86 -23.20 14.46
C MET A 94 -3.29 -22.07 13.52
N ILE A 95 -4.07 -22.38 12.46
CA ILE A 95 -4.61 -21.37 11.54
C ILE A 95 -5.46 -20.34 12.26
N ALA A 96 -6.30 -20.76 13.19
CA ALA A 96 -7.21 -19.92 13.95
C ALA A 96 -6.52 -19.04 15.01
N ASN A 97 -5.31 -19.38 15.40
CA ASN A 97 -4.53 -18.59 16.37
C ASN A 97 -3.89 -17.38 15.70
N GLU A 98 -4.62 -16.28 15.64
CA GLU A 98 -4.16 -15.02 14.98
C GLU A 98 -2.84 -14.48 15.54
N ALA A 99 -2.46 -14.82 16.78
CA ALA A 99 -1.21 -14.38 17.36
C ALA A 99 0.04 -14.99 16.70
N LEU A 100 -0.12 -16.11 16.00
CA LEU A 100 0.98 -16.78 15.30
C LEU A 100 1.29 -16.15 13.93
N TRP A 101 0.40 -15.34 13.38
CA TRP A 101 0.46 -14.85 12.01
C TRP A 101 0.72 -13.36 11.95
N GLY A 102 1.60 -12.94 11.08
CA GLY A 102 1.94 -11.53 10.90
C GLY A 102 3.35 -11.32 10.39
N ASN A 103 3.89 -10.15 10.71
CA ASN A 103 5.20 -9.71 10.24
C ASN A 103 6.19 -9.45 11.39
N HIS A 104 5.85 -9.79 12.63
CA HIS A 104 6.76 -9.64 13.76
C HIS A 104 7.69 -10.84 13.90
N GLN A 105 8.83 -10.61 14.54
CA GLN A 105 9.78 -11.68 14.84
C GLN A 105 9.10 -12.88 15.51
N GLY A 106 9.33 -14.06 14.98
CA GLY A 106 8.76 -15.30 15.47
C GLY A 106 7.34 -15.61 14.97
N GLN A 107 6.68 -14.69 14.29
CA GLN A 107 5.41 -14.97 13.61
C GLN A 107 5.64 -15.61 12.24
N TYR A 108 4.64 -16.32 11.77
CA TYR A 108 4.62 -16.91 10.42
C TYR A 108 3.99 -15.96 9.41
N PRO A 109 4.46 -15.94 8.14
CA PRO A 109 3.77 -15.23 7.05
C PRO A 109 2.33 -15.70 6.91
N VAL A 110 1.40 -14.76 6.71
CA VAL A 110 -0.05 -15.04 6.62
C VAL A 110 -0.38 -16.02 5.50
N GLU A 111 0.41 -16.03 4.44
CA GLU A 111 0.30 -16.96 3.30
C GLU A 111 0.45 -18.42 3.73
N GLY A 112 1.14 -18.69 4.82
CA GLY A 112 1.29 -20.02 5.42
C GLY A 112 -0.05 -20.63 5.85
N LYS A 113 -1.07 -19.83 6.15
CA LYS A 113 -2.43 -20.31 6.47
C LYS A 113 -2.98 -21.19 5.34
N ALA A 114 -2.82 -20.79 4.07
CA ALA A 114 -3.30 -21.54 2.93
C ALA A 114 -2.58 -22.90 2.77
N THR A 115 -1.31 -22.97 3.14
CA THR A 115 -0.54 -24.23 3.13
C THR A 115 -1.08 -25.20 4.17
N LEU A 116 -1.35 -24.74 5.39
CA LEU A 116 -1.94 -25.58 6.43
C LEU A 116 -3.40 -25.95 6.14
N GLU A 117 -4.18 -25.03 5.56
CA GLU A 117 -5.56 -25.30 5.13
C GLU A 117 -5.59 -26.46 4.13
N SER A 118 -4.74 -26.39 3.09
CA SER A 118 -4.61 -27.48 2.11
C SER A 118 -4.19 -28.80 2.76
N ALA A 119 -3.32 -28.76 3.79
CA ALA A 119 -2.92 -29.97 4.50
C ALA A 119 -4.08 -30.57 5.31
N ALA A 120 -4.86 -29.73 6.01
CA ALA A 120 -6.02 -30.17 6.77
C ALA A 120 -7.10 -30.76 5.84
N GLU A 121 -7.40 -30.11 4.73
CA GLU A 121 -8.36 -30.61 3.72
C GLU A 121 -7.94 -31.98 3.11
N ASP A 122 -6.65 -32.18 2.84
CA ASP A 122 -6.12 -33.44 2.35
C ASP A 122 -6.38 -34.60 3.36
N LEU A 123 -6.13 -34.35 4.66
CA LEU A 123 -6.35 -35.29 5.75
C LEU A 123 -7.85 -35.59 5.93
N GLU A 124 -8.70 -34.58 5.95
CA GLU A 124 -10.14 -34.67 6.07
C GLU A 124 -10.73 -35.46 4.88
N SER A 125 -10.25 -35.19 3.67
CA SER A 125 -10.64 -35.86 2.46
C SER A 125 -10.28 -37.38 2.51
N LEU A 126 -9.07 -37.68 3.01
CA LEU A 126 -8.68 -39.10 3.18
C LEU A 126 -9.53 -39.77 4.25
N ALA A 127 -9.78 -39.11 5.39
CA ALA A 127 -10.66 -39.64 6.45
C ALA A 127 -12.07 -39.90 5.93
N ASP A 128 -12.65 -39.02 5.11
CA ASP A 128 -13.97 -39.25 4.49
C ASP A 128 -13.95 -40.38 3.49
N ARG A 129 -12.90 -40.53 2.68
CA ARG A 129 -12.75 -41.68 1.75
C ARG A 129 -12.65 -43.02 2.45
N ILE A 130 -11.97 -43.07 3.61
CA ILE A 130 -11.93 -44.29 4.46
C ILE A 130 -13.34 -44.54 5.03
N LYS A 131 -13.97 -43.51 5.59
CA LYS A 131 -15.31 -43.59 6.19
C LYS A 131 -16.37 -44.07 5.20
N THR A 132 -16.33 -43.56 3.97
CA THR A 132 -17.30 -43.90 2.92
C THR A 132 -16.94 -45.16 2.15
N SER A 133 -15.87 -45.86 2.51
CA SER A 133 -15.34 -47.04 1.81
C SER A 133 -14.98 -46.75 0.34
N ALA A 134 -14.63 -45.51 0.01
CA ALA A 134 -14.11 -45.14 -1.30
C ALA A 134 -12.65 -45.64 -1.50
N ILE A 135 -11.96 -45.98 -0.41
CA ILE A 135 -10.70 -46.72 -0.40
C ILE A 135 -10.98 -48.10 0.15
N THR A 136 -10.74 -49.15 -0.66
CA THR A 136 -10.99 -50.56 -0.30
C THR A 136 -9.73 -51.23 0.27
N ASP A 137 -8.56 -50.68 0.04
CA ASP A 137 -7.24 -51.22 0.36
C ASP A 137 -6.41 -50.27 1.20
N MET A 138 -7.03 -49.58 2.18
CA MET A 138 -6.34 -48.71 3.12
C MET A 138 -5.25 -49.48 3.87
N THR A 139 -4.04 -49.00 3.74
CA THR A 139 -2.85 -49.57 4.39
C THR A 139 -2.24 -48.59 5.38
N GLN A 140 -1.44 -49.12 6.29
CA GLN A 140 -0.63 -48.28 7.20
C GLN A 140 0.28 -47.32 6.43
N GLU A 141 0.84 -47.74 5.29
CA GLU A 141 1.68 -46.91 4.42
C GLU A 141 0.93 -45.68 3.90
N ILE A 142 -0.30 -45.83 3.41
CA ILE A 142 -1.14 -44.72 2.94
C ILE A 142 -1.40 -43.72 4.09
N TYR A 143 -1.65 -44.21 5.29
CA TYR A 143 -1.82 -43.36 6.49
C TYR A 143 -0.52 -42.62 6.84
N ASP A 144 0.60 -43.34 6.92
CA ASP A 144 1.91 -42.77 7.27
C ASP A 144 2.32 -41.69 6.25
N ASP A 145 2.12 -41.94 4.96
CA ASP A 145 2.40 -41.00 3.89
C ASP A 145 1.55 -39.71 4.01
N ALA A 146 0.27 -39.84 4.35
CA ALA A 146 -0.61 -38.69 4.52
C ALA A 146 -0.20 -37.82 5.73
N ILE A 147 0.12 -38.46 6.87
CA ILE A 147 0.62 -37.75 8.05
C ILE A 147 1.98 -37.08 7.75
N ALA A 148 2.90 -37.80 7.11
CA ALA A 148 4.22 -37.27 6.76
C ALA A 148 4.10 -36.08 5.79
N ALA A 149 3.16 -36.09 4.84
CA ALA A 149 2.90 -34.99 3.95
C ALA A 149 2.37 -33.74 4.69
N ALA A 150 1.47 -33.94 5.66
CA ALA A 150 0.96 -32.86 6.50
C ALA A 150 2.04 -32.30 7.42
N ASP A 151 2.84 -33.15 8.04
CA ASP A 151 3.97 -32.75 8.89
C ASP A 151 5.01 -31.95 8.09
N LYS A 152 5.28 -32.35 6.86
CA LYS A 152 6.17 -31.59 5.97
C LYS A 152 5.66 -30.18 5.70
N LYS A 153 4.37 -30.03 5.37
CA LYS A 153 3.75 -28.71 5.16
C LYS A 153 3.78 -27.86 6.45
N LEU A 154 3.53 -28.47 7.60
CA LEU A 154 3.65 -27.80 8.90
C LEU A 154 5.09 -27.33 9.12
N GLN A 155 6.07 -28.18 8.91
CA GLN A 155 7.50 -27.83 9.05
C GLN A 155 7.91 -26.69 8.10
N GLU A 156 7.41 -26.68 6.88
CA GLU A 156 7.64 -25.60 5.92
C GLU A 156 7.13 -24.25 6.48
N VAL A 157 5.95 -24.25 7.11
CA VAL A 157 5.40 -23.06 7.75
C VAL A 157 6.21 -22.67 8.99
N GLU A 158 6.55 -23.61 9.87
CA GLU A 158 7.35 -23.35 11.05
C GLU A 158 8.74 -22.77 10.72
N ASN A 159 9.36 -23.28 9.66
CA ASN A 159 10.66 -22.80 9.17
C ASN A 159 10.56 -21.42 8.48
N SER A 160 9.36 -20.96 8.16
CA SER A 160 9.13 -19.63 7.55
C SER A 160 8.99 -18.51 8.57
N ALA A 161 9.06 -18.79 9.87
CA ALA A 161 8.97 -17.78 10.91
C ALA A 161 9.99 -16.65 10.68
N TRP A 162 9.54 -15.41 10.82
CA TRP A 162 10.41 -14.26 10.64
C TRP A 162 11.52 -14.25 11.69
N PRO A 163 12.82 -14.24 11.28
CA PRO A 163 13.95 -14.18 12.22
C PRO A 163 14.06 -12.81 12.90
N GLU A 164 13.50 -11.78 12.28
CA GLU A 164 13.40 -10.39 12.76
C GLU A 164 12.08 -9.77 12.25
N ASP A 165 11.73 -8.60 12.74
CA ASP A 165 10.52 -7.92 12.28
C ASP A 165 10.56 -7.65 10.77
N ASN A 166 9.54 -8.11 10.04
CA ASN A 166 9.34 -7.88 8.61
C ASN A 166 8.26 -6.81 8.40
N LEU A 167 8.41 -5.70 9.12
CA LEU A 167 7.49 -4.58 9.09
C LEU A 167 7.95 -3.55 8.06
N VAL A 168 6.99 -2.85 7.48
CA VAL A 168 7.25 -1.71 6.60
C VAL A 168 6.77 -0.45 7.31
N TRP A 169 7.66 0.52 7.45
CA TRP A 169 7.43 1.79 8.13
C TRP A 169 7.41 2.93 7.14
N ASN A 170 6.43 3.82 7.23
CA ASN A 170 6.41 5.08 6.50
C ASN A 170 6.53 6.26 7.45
N LEU A 171 7.21 7.30 7.01
CA LEU A 171 7.35 8.52 7.79
C LEU A 171 6.08 9.35 7.69
N PHE A 172 5.45 9.62 8.84
CA PHE A 172 4.42 10.63 9.03
C PHE A 172 5.04 11.93 9.53
N VAL A 173 4.63 13.06 8.96
CA VAL A 173 5.03 14.40 9.41
C VAL A 173 3.79 15.27 9.58
N ASP A 174 3.62 15.81 10.80
CA ASP A 174 2.55 16.73 11.14
C ASP A 174 3.02 18.18 10.97
N GLY A 175 2.99 18.66 9.73
CA GLY A 175 3.40 20.02 9.41
C GLY A 175 2.49 21.08 10.02
N ASN A 176 1.21 20.76 10.22
CA ASN A 176 0.26 21.66 10.89
C ASN A 176 0.60 21.91 12.36
N LYS A 177 1.31 20.96 12.99
CA LYS A 177 1.82 21.10 14.37
C LYS A 177 3.29 21.46 14.48
N GLY A 178 3.97 21.68 13.36
CA GLY A 178 5.33 22.16 13.39
C GLY A 178 6.39 21.22 12.83
N GLY A 179 6.03 19.99 12.46
CA GLY A 179 6.93 19.03 11.85
C GLY A 179 7.32 19.42 10.43
N TYR A 180 8.56 19.14 10.03
CA TYR A 180 9.02 19.22 8.65
C TYR A 180 10.33 18.45 8.47
N ILE A 181 10.72 18.25 7.22
CA ILE A 181 12.02 17.69 6.88
C ILE A 181 12.91 18.80 6.34
N ASP A 182 14.10 18.93 6.89
CA ASP A 182 15.14 19.86 6.47
C ASP A 182 16.27 19.08 5.81
N PHE A 183 16.48 19.29 4.51
CA PHE A 183 17.54 18.64 3.73
C PHE A 183 18.84 19.48 3.73
N GLY A 184 18.84 20.62 4.43
CA GLY A 184 19.95 21.54 4.40
C GLY A 184 20.06 22.28 3.07
N TYR A 185 21.12 23.10 2.98
CA TYR A 185 21.49 23.79 1.75
C TYR A 185 22.51 22.96 0.97
N SER A 186 22.26 22.79 -0.32
CA SER A 186 23.26 22.34 -1.31
C SER A 186 22.99 23.04 -2.64
N GLU A 187 24.05 23.42 -3.37
CA GLU A 187 23.90 23.85 -4.76
C GLU A 187 23.30 22.77 -5.65
N ASP A 188 23.53 21.51 -5.31
CA ASP A 188 22.99 20.36 -6.04
C ASP A 188 21.46 20.35 -6.09
N PHE A 189 20.78 20.98 -5.14
CA PHE A 189 19.33 21.06 -5.12
C PHE A 189 18.77 22.21 -5.97
N VAL A 190 19.61 23.08 -6.46
CA VAL A 190 19.20 24.29 -7.18
C VAL A 190 19.99 24.55 -8.46
N LYS A 191 21.05 23.80 -8.75
CA LYS A 191 21.87 23.93 -9.95
C LYS A 191 22.01 22.58 -10.66
N PHE A 192 21.30 22.44 -11.78
CA PHE A 192 21.17 21.16 -12.48
C PHE A 192 21.96 21.08 -13.80
N GLY A 193 22.65 22.13 -14.15
CA GLY A 193 23.45 22.24 -15.38
C GLY A 193 24.05 23.62 -15.54
N ASP A 194 24.39 23.98 -16.77
CA ASP A 194 24.86 25.31 -17.14
C ASP A 194 23.70 26.32 -17.25
N ASP A 195 23.98 27.62 -17.26
CA ASP A 195 22.99 28.70 -17.22
C ASP A 195 21.87 28.63 -18.27
N ASN A 196 22.08 27.94 -19.37
CA ASN A 196 21.11 27.78 -20.44
C ASN A 196 20.70 26.31 -20.68
N ASN A 197 20.99 25.43 -19.76
CA ASN A 197 20.70 24.00 -19.89
C ASN A 197 20.44 23.33 -18.53
N GLN A 198 19.45 23.87 -17.82
CA GLN A 198 19.06 23.38 -16.50
C GLN A 198 17.92 22.36 -16.64
N ASN A 199 18.28 21.13 -16.89
CA ASN A 199 17.30 20.04 -16.99
C ASN A 199 17.24 19.28 -15.69
N PHE A 200 16.04 19.07 -15.17
CA PHE A 200 15.84 18.31 -13.93
C PHE A 200 14.48 17.65 -13.83
N THR A 201 14.41 16.65 -13.00
CA THR A 201 13.16 15.99 -12.62
C THR A 201 13.15 15.81 -11.10
N ILE A 202 12.02 16.13 -10.48
CA ILE A 202 11.74 15.90 -9.08
C ILE A 202 10.55 14.97 -9.00
N GLU A 203 10.67 13.90 -8.25
CA GLU A 203 9.57 12.94 -8.05
C GLU A 203 9.44 12.54 -6.58
N LEU A 204 8.22 12.29 -6.15
CA LEU A 204 7.90 11.84 -4.79
C LEU A 204 6.60 11.05 -4.74
N TRP A 205 6.50 10.17 -3.75
CA TRP A 205 5.24 9.54 -3.33
C TRP A 205 4.76 10.14 -2.03
N ILE A 206 3.54 10.65 -2.01
CA ILE A 206 2.97 11.36 -0.88
C ILE A 206 1.51 10.96 -0.62
N ASN A 207 1.11 10.97 0.65
CA ASN A 207 -0.28 10.82 1.07
C ASN A 207 -0.62 11.99 1.99
N ILE A 208 -1.47 12.90 1.52
CA ILE A 208 -1.89 14.09 2.28
C ILE A 208 -2.98 13.66 3.27
N LYS A 209 -2.76 13.88 4.55
CA LYS A 209 -3.76 13.64 5.59
C LYS A 209 -4.53 14.90 5.94
N GLU A 210 -3.85 16.05 5.98
CA GLU A 210 -4.47 17.34 6.25
C GLU A 210 -3.76 18.43 5.45
N PHE A 211 -4.53 19.24 4.73
CA PHE A 211 -4.03 20.42 4.04
C PHE A 211 -3.58 21.49 5.04
N CYS A 212 -2.98 22.57 4.54
CA CYS A 212 -2.57 23.70 5.36
C CYS A 212 -3.74 24.23 6.22
N SER A 213 -3.54 24.25 7.52
CA SER A 213 -4.55 24.71 8.49
C SER A 213 -4.56 26.23 8.69
N LYS A 214 -3.60 26.97 8.08
CA LYS A 214 -3.52 28.42 8.17
C LYS A 214 -4.71 29.06 7.46
N SER A 215 -5.45 29.89 8.14
CA SER A 215 -6.60 30.58 7.56
C SER A 215 -6.20 31.42 6.34
N GLY A 216 -6.92 31.26 5.23
CA GLY A 216 -6.66 31.96 3.98
C GLY A 216 -5.50 31.39 3.14
N GLU A 217 -4.84 30.31 3.58
CA GLU A 217 -3.81 29.64 2.80
C GLU A 217 -4.43 28.47 2.00
N ASP A 218 -4.24 28.53 0.69
CA ASP A 218 -4.74 27.51 -0.25
C ASP A 218 -3.67 26.52 -0.70
N ASN A 219 -2.40 26.78 -0.35
CA ASN A 219 -1.29 25.96 -0.78
C ASN A 219 -0.81 25.02 0.34
N SER A 220 -0.29 23.87 -0.09
CA SER A 220 0.44 22.91 0.76
C SER A 220 1.68 22.49 -0.01
N THR A 221 2.85 22.85 0.46
CA THR A 221 4.11 22.60 -0.22
C THR A 221 4.68 21.25 0.18
N PHE A 222 4.85 20.37 -0.80
CA PHE A 222 5.42 19.03 -0.61
C PHE A 222 6.93 19.11 -0.44
N LEU A 223 7.59 19.87 -1.32
CA LEU A 223 9.04 20.03 -1.35
C LEU A 223 9.37 21.39 -1.99
N ALA A 224 10.34 22.10 -1.43
CA ALA A 224 10.80 23.39 -1.95
C ALA A 224 12.26 23.67 -1.67
N ALA A 225 12.95 24.18 -2.67
CA ALA A 225 14.18 24.95 -2.55
C ALA A 225 13.88 26.34 -3.14
N PHE A 226 13.55 27.31 -2.29
CA PHE A 226 12.78 28.46 -2.75
C PHE A 226 12.97 29.72 -1.91
N VAL A 227 13.13 30.85 -2.59
CA VAL A 227 13.10 32.21 -2.03
C VAL A 227 11.91 32.97 -2.63
N ASN A 228 11.15 33.66 -1.80
CA ASN A 228 9.93 34.33 -2.24
C ASN A 228 10.16 35.74 -2.82
N SER A 229 11.18 36.44 -2.38
CA SER A 229 11.44 37.81 -2.84
C SER A 229 12.95 38.18 -2.76
N PRO A 230 13.60 38.40 -3.90
CA PRO A 230 13.10 38.17 -5.25
C PRO A 230 12.89 36.68 -5.48
N ARG A 231 11.93 36.31 -6.33
CA ARG A 231 11.60 34.90 -6.57
C ARG A 231 12.79 34.13 -7.13
N SER A 232 13.11 33.02 -6.48
CA SER A 232 14.22 32.15 -6.86
C SER A 232 13.92 30.72 -6.47
N GLY A 233 14.40 29.76 -7.29
CA GLY A 233 14.26 28.34 -7.01
C GLY A 233 12.97 27.72 -7.51
N TRP A 234 12.59 26.61 -6.90
CA TRP A 234 11.47 25.78 -7.30
C TRP A 234 10.72 25.22 -6.10
N ARG A 235 9.48 24.80 -6.35
CA ARG A 235 8.65 24.07 -5.39
C ARG A 235 7.67 23.15 -6.10
N VAL A 236 7.27 22.09 -5.43
CA VAL A 236 6.17 21.19 -5.80
C VAL A 236 5.12 21.21 -4.71
N GLN A 237 3.85 21.37 -5.09
CA GLN A 237 2.82 21.68 -4.13
C GLN A 237 1.41 21.29 -4.59
N TYR A 238 0.53 21.18 -3.61
CA TYR A 238 -0.91 21.20 -3.80
C TYR A 238 -1.45 22.62 -3.69
N ARG A 239 -2.51 22.93 -4.44
CA ARG A 239 -3.30 24.14 -4.27
C ARG A 239 -4.80 23.85 -4.32
N LYS A 240 -5.51 24.37 -3.34
CA LYS A 240 -6.97 24.45 -3.33
C LYS A 240 -7.42 25.64 -4.16
N VAL A 241 -8.40 25.44 -5.05
CA VAL A 241 -8.92 26.47 -5.95
C VAL A 241 -10.44 26.50 -5.86
N ASN A 242 -11.03 27.66 -6.16
CA ASN A 242 -12.48 27.84 -6.15
C ASN A 242 -13.16 27.41 -4.84
N GLY A 243 -12.56 27.76 -3.69
CA GLY A 243 -13.09 27.39 -2.38
C GLY A 243 -13.04 25.89 -2.04
N GLY A 244 -12.24 25.11 -2.76
CA GLY A 244 -12.10 23.68 -2.58
C GLY A 244 -12.88 22.81 -3.56
N ASN A 245 -13.48 23.43 -4.59
CA ASN A 245 -14.16 22.70 -5.67
C ASN A 245 -13.20 22.15 -6.72
N GLU A 246 -11.97 22.65 -6.74
CA GLU A 246 -10.93 22.21 -7.66
C GLU A 246 -9.59 22.03 -6.92
N HIS A 247 -8.88 20.98 -7.25
CA HIS A 247 -7.61 20.59 -6.63
C HIS A 247 -6.51 20.55 -7.68
N TRP A 248 -5.43 21.27 -7.44
CA TRP A 248 -4.27 21.28 -8.33
C TRP A 248 -3.08 20.62 -7.66
N LEU A 249 -2.38 19.77 -8.42
CA LEU A 249 -1.00 19.38 -8.13
C LEU A 249 -0.12 20.10 -9.14
N ARG A 250 0.86 20.88 -8.67
CA ARG A 250 1.67 21.73 -9.53
C ARG A 250 3.13 21.71 -9.18
N GLY A 251 3.98 21.87 -10.20
CA GLY A 251 5.35 22.28 -10.06
C GLY A 251 5.44 23.80 -10.33
N SER A 252 6.30 24.50 -9.62
CA SER A 252 6.54 25.92 -9.85
C SER A 252 8.04 26.15 -9.87
N MET A 253 8.53 26.90 -10.83
CA MET A 253 9.90 27.41 -10.84
C MET A 253 9.91 28.89 -11.17
N ALA A 254 10.84 29.61 -10.58
CA ALA A 254 11.12 30.99 -10.96
C ALA A 254 12.00 30.99 -12.21
N HIS A 255 11.77 31.93 -13.12
CA HIS A 255 12.54 32.08 -14.34
C HIS A 255 12.70 33.56 -14.73
N TRP A 256 13.79 33.88 -15.44
CA TRP A 256 14.00 35.20 -16.00
C TRP A 256 13.48 35.28 -17.43
N GLN A 257 12.85 36.43 -17.74
CA GLN A 257 12.64 36.79 -19.14
C GLN A 257 13.88 37.46 -19.72
N ASN A 258 14.08 37.36 -21.02
CA ASN A 258 15.31 37.67 -21.76
C ASN A 258 15.87 39.08 -21.66
N GLU A 259 15.25 40.04 -20.99
CA GLU A 259 15.63 41.44 -21.08
C GLU A 259 16.00 42.09 -19.73
N GLY A 260 16.80 41.41 -18.94
CA GLY A 260 17.35 41.99 -17.70
C GLY A 260 16.51 41.73 -16.44
N PRO A 261 16.91 42.29 -15.30
CA PRO A 261 16.32 41.94 -14.01
C PRO A 261 14.93 42.56 -13.83
N LYS A 262 13.94 41.91 -14.45
CA LYS A 262 12.54 42.04 -14.05
C LYS A 262 12.28 41.03 -12.96
N ASP A 263 11.27 41.23 -12.11
CA ASP A 263 10.82 40.21 -11.17
C ASP A 263 10.59 38.91 -11.88
N PRO A 264 11.24 37.82 -11.44
CA PRO A 264 11.08 36.51 -12.11
C PRO A 264 9.63 36.11 -12.11
N GLU A 265 9.15 35.62 -13.25
CA GLU A 265 7.80 35.05 -13.35
C GLU A 265 7.78 33.62 -12.86
N TRP A 266 6.58 33.14 -12.54
CA TRP A 266 6.35 31.76 -12.21
C TRP A 266 6.03 30.91 -13.41
N TRP A 267 6.65 29.74 -13.47
CA TRP A 267 6.27 28.66 -14.35
C TRP A 267 5.55 27.60 -13.56
N GLU A 268 4.30 27.34 -13.88
CA GLU A 268 3.43 26.53 -13.05
C GLU A 268 2.61 25.54 -13.89
N PRO A 269 3.24 24.49 -14.44
CA PRO A 269 2.46 23.37 -14.97
C PRO A 269 1.68 22.72 -13.83
N ARG A 270 0.43 22.38 -14.11
CA ARG A 270 -0.48 21.86 -13.11
C ARG A 270 -1.34 20.72 -13.65
N ALA A 271 -1.65 19.77 -12.79
CA ALA A 271 -2.67 18.76 -12.99
C ALA A 271 -3.90 19.11 -12.18
N ILE A 272 -5.07 19.05 -12.80
CA ILE A 272 -6.36 19.10 -12.09
C ILE A 272 -6.67 17.67 -11.68
N VAL A 273 -6.86 17.43 -10.39
CA VAL A 273 -7.07 16.10 -9.82
C VAL A 273 -8.34 16.07 -8.97
N ASN A 274 -8.87 14.87 -8.73
CA ASN A 274 -9.82 14.67 -7.66
C ASN A 274 -9.16 14.94 -6.31
N ASN A 275 -9.94 15.20 -5.25
CA ASN A 275 -9.40 15.44 -3.93
C ASN A 275 -8.31 14.40 -3.59
N PRO A 276 -7.04 14.81 -3.45
CA PRO A 276 -5.92 13.90 -3.23
C PRO A 276 -5.74 13.49 -1.77
N LYS A 277 -6.59 13.97 -0.88
CA LYS A 277 -6.54 13.64 0.55
C LYS A 277 -6.76 12.13 0.76
N ASP A 278 -6.01 11.56 1.69
CA ASP A 278 -6.08 10.15 2.08
C ASP A 278 -5.76 9.14 0.96
N LYS A 279 -4.99 9.59 -0.03
CA LYS A 279 -4.56 8.74 -1.15
C LYS A 279 -3.06 8.85 -1.37
N TRP A 280 -2.43 7.72 -1.60
CA TRP A 280 -1.07 7.72 -2.09
C TRP A 280 -1.04 8.24 -3.53
N THR A 281 -0.22 9.24 -3.77
CA THR A 281 -0.08 9.88 -5.07
C THR A 281 1.40 9.97 -5.44
N HIS A 282 1.76 9.43 -6.58
CA HIS A 282 3.04 9.72 -7.22
C HIS A 282 2.93 11.04 -7.95
N PHE A 283 3.83 11.96 -7.66
CA PHE A 283 3.92 13.24 -8.32
C PHE A 283 5.33 13.46 -8.85
N ALA A 284 5.45 13.90 -10.11
CA ALA A 284 6.72 14.32 -10.68
C ALA A 284 6.59 15.66 -11.39
N PHE A 285 7.65 16.46 -11.28
CA PHE A 285 7.83 17.74 -11.92
C PHE A 285 9.12 17.71 -12.74
N ALA A 286 9.02 17.89 -14.05
CA ALA A 286 10.14 17.84 -14.97
C ALA A 286 10.27 19.16 -15.71
N VAL A 287 11.50 19.67 -15.80
CA VAL A 287 11.82 20.90 -16.51
C VAL A 287 12.95 20.64 -17.49
N ALA A 288 12.77 21.04 -18.72
CA ALA A 288 13.80 21.00 -19.75
C ALA A 288 14.02 22.37 -20.40
N ASP A 289 15.26 22.75 -20.44
CA ASP A 289 15.78 23.82 -21.26
C ASP A 289 16.12 23.30 -22.65
N ASN A 290 15.83 24.03 -23.71
CA ASN A 290 16.14 23.63 -25.09
C ASN A 290 15.51 22.33 -25.61
N GLY A 291 14.28 22.08 -25.20
CA GLY A 291 13.54 20.94 -25.68
C GLY A 291 13.72 19.66 -24.86
N VAL A 292 12.74 18.78 -24.92
CA VAL A 292 12.70 17.59 -24.11
C VAL A 292 12.79 16.36 -25.00
N PRO A 293 13.91 15.64 -25.03
CA PRO A 293 13.97 14.34 -25.68
C PRO A 293 12.93 13.40 -25.05
N GLY A 294 12.11 12.78 -25.88
CA GLY A 294 11.06 11.86 -25.40
C GLY A 294 9.72 12.51 -25.04
N PHE A 295 9.62 13.84 -25.06
CA PHE A 295 8.35 14.55 -25.12
C PHE A 295 8.12 14.99 -26.57
N ASP A 296 7.03 14.56 -27.13
CA ASP A 296 6.73 14.80 -28.56
C ASP A 296 6.02 16.14 -28.76
N PRO A 297 6.46 16.95 -29.75
CA PRO A 297 7.75 16.84 -30.44
C PRO A 297 8.89 17.44 -29.61
N PRO A 298 10.16 17.03 -29.82
CA PRO A 298 11.30 17.74 -29.27
C PRO A 298 11.26 19.18 -29.79
N GLN A 299 11.15 20.14 -28.87
CA GLN A 299 11.04 21.55 -29.22
C GLN A 299 12.30 22.29 -28.79
N GLU A 300 12.71 23.26 -29.57
CA GLU A 300 13.85 24.15 -29.26
C GLU A 300 13.59 25.11 -28.08
N HIS A 301 12.55 24.82 -27.28
CA HIS A 301 12.04 25.73 -26.25
C HIS A 301 11.87 25.01 -24.93
N THR A 302 11.91 25.77 -23.86
CA THR A 302 11.77 25.24 -22.52
C THR A 302 10.37 24.69 -22.27
N LYS A 303 10.32 23.51 -21.73
CA LYS A 303 9.08 22.82 -21.39
C LYS A 303 9.14 22.40 -19.93
N SER A 304 8.05 22.65 -19.21
CA SER A 304 7.84 22.09 -17.89
C SER A 304 6.59 21.26 -17.86
N CYS A 305 6.66 20.12 -17.21
CA CYS A 305 5.57 19.14 -17.13
C CYS A 305 5.37 18.66 -15.71
N VAL A 306 4.13 18.28 -15.39
CA VAL A 306 3.80 17.51 -14.21
C VAL A 306 3.18 16.17 -14.58
N PHE A 307 3.51 15.19 -13.78
CA PHE A 307 3.01 13.81 -13.90
C PHE A 307 2.31 13.43 -12.60
N VAL A 308 1.18 12.79 -12.72
CA VAL A 308 0.43 12.24 -11.59
C VAL A 308 0.22 10.77 -11.85
N ASN A 309 0.65 9.94 -10.91
CA ASN A 309 0.58 8.48 -11.00
C ASN A 309 1.14 7.94 -12.33
N GLY A 310 2.30 8.48 -12.73
CA GLY A 310 3.01 8.07 -13.94
C GLY A 310 2.47 8.63 -15.25
N SER A 311 1.36 9.38 -15.22
CA SER A 311 0.77 9.98 -16.42
C SER A 311 1.06 11.47 -16.49
N GLN A 312 1.50 11.95 -17.67
CA GLN A 312 1.63 13.40 -17.90
C GLN A 312 0.25 14.05 -17.80
N SER A 313 0.11 14.99 -16.87
CA SER A 313 -1.18 15.58 -16.49
C SER A 313 -1.26 17.09 -16.67
N GLY A 314 -0.14 17.73 -16.95
CA GLY A 314 -0.08 19.16 -17.23
C GLY A 314 1.28 19.57 -17.80
N GLU A 315 1.28 20.61 -18.62
CA GLU A 315 2.49 21.17 -19.21
C GLU A 315 2.40 22.68 -19.41
N VAL A 316 3.54 23.35 -19.39
CA VAL A 316 3.73 24.72 -19.88
C VAL A 316 4.87 24.69 -20.88
N ILE A 317 4.61 25.18 -22.07
CA ILE A 317 5.61 25.36 -23.13
C ILE A 317 5.72 26.84 -23.44
N ARG A 318 6.93 27.34 -23.54
CA ARG A 318 7.21 28.70 -24.01
C ARG A 318 8.00 28.60 -25.31
N VAL A 319 7.37 29.02 -26.40
CA VAL A 319 7.89 28.96 -27.76
C VAL A 319 8.47 30.33 -28.14
N GLY A 320 9.69 30.35 -28.69
CA GLY A 320 10.28 31.57 -29.25
C GLY A 320 11.00 32.49 -28.28
N GLU A 321 11.04 32.13 -27.00
CA GLU A 321 11.83 32.86 -26.00
C GLU A 321 13.01 32.01 -25.61
N ALA A 322 14.22 32.53 -25.73
CA ALA A 322 15.39 31.88 -25.15
C ALA A 322 15.29 32.00 -23.63
N TRP A 323 14.94 30.91 -22.99
CA TRP A 323 14.88 30.84 -21.56
C TRP A 323 16.28 30.77 -20.98
N ARG A 324 16.64 31.81 -20.33
CA ARG A 324 17.74 31.76 -19.39
C ARG A 324 17.14 31.28 -18.08
N THR A 325 17.09 29.99 -17.98
CA THR A 325 16.39 29.30 -16.91
C THR A 325 16.96 29.50 -15.57
N TYR A 326 18.10 30.16 -15.47
CA TYR A 326 18.75 30.07 -14.23
C TYR A 326 18.43 31.20 -13.28
N ILE A 327 17.55 30.91 -12.35
CA ILE A 327 17.17 31.87 -11.34
C ILE A 327 17.23 31.29 -9.95
N ASN A 328 18.16 30.39 -9.78
CA ASN A 328 18.39 29.88 -8.44
C ASN A 328 19.49 30.67 -7.70
N ASN A 329 20.02 31.75 -8.31
CA ASN A 329 21.01 32.59 -7.66
C ASN A 329 20.57 33.06 -6.29
N GLY A 330 19.32 33.50 -6.13
CA GLY A 330 18.80 33.90 -4.82
C GLY A 330 18.85 32.77 -3.79
N CYS A 331 18.56 31.51 -4.22
CA CYS A 331 18.70 30.38 -3.32
C CYS A 331 20.15 30.09 -2.95
N ILE A 332 21.10 30.31 -3.88
CA ILE A 332 22.53 30.13 -3.63
C ILE A 332 23.06 31.25 -2.71
N GLU A 333 22.76 32.49 -3.00
CA GLU A 333 23.19 33.66 -2.21
C GLU A 333 22.66 33.57 -0.78
N GLU A 334 21.38 33.24 -0.63
CA GLU A 334 20.74 33.08 0.67
C GLU A 334 21.11 31.73 1.35
N LYS A 335 21.77 30.80 0.65
CA LYS A 335 21.98 29.43 1.15
C LYS A 335 20.69 28.85 1.68
N MET A 336 19.63 28.90 0.86
CA MET A 336 18.29 28.49 1.24
C MET A 336 18.21 26.98 1.37
N PRO A 337 17.81 26.42 2.52
CA PRO A 337 17.67 24.98 2.66
C PRO A 337 16.48 24.47 1.82
N MET A 338 16.63 23.26 1.31
CA MET A 338 15.49 22.51 0.77
C MET A 338 14.69 21.92 1.92
N THR A 339 13.35 22.01 1.86
CA THR A 339 12.47 21.49 2.90
C THR A 339 11.28 20.73 2.32
N ALA A 340 10.77 19.74 3.06
CA ALA A 340 9.49 19.08 2.77
C ALA A 340 8.48 19.32 3.90
N PHE A 341 7.20 19.17 3.57
CA PHE A 341 6.04 19.46 4.42
C PHE A 341 5.83 20.94 4.77
N CYS A 342 6.64 21.81 4.23
CA CYS A 342 6.49 23.27 4.24
C CYS A 342 7.47 23.89 3.26
N ARG A 343 7.34 25.19 3.01
CA ARG A 343 8.46 26.04 2.59
C ARG A 343 8.90 26.94 3.74
N LEU A 344 10.15 27.35 3.72
CA LEU A 344 10.64 28.38 4.64
C LEU A 344 10.64 29.74 3.96
N ASN A 345 10.43 30.79 4.74
CA ASN A 345 10.72 32.16 4.31
C ASN A 345 12.24 32.43 4.32
N THR A 346 12.65 33.57 3.79
CA THR A 346 14.06 33.98 3.69
C THR A 346 14.77 34.07 5.05
N ASP A 347 14.02 34.23 6.14
CA ASP A 347 14.52 34.12 7.50
C ASP A 347 14.93 32.71 7.93
N LYS A 348 14.62 31.69 7.11
CA LYS A 348 14.90 30.24 7.31
C LYS A 348 14.28 29.64 8.57
N THR A 349 13.34 30.32 9.17
CA THR A 349 12.66 29.92 10.41
C THR A 349 11.15 29.93 10.30
N THR A 350 10.58 30.88 9.58
CA THR A 350 9.14 31.00 9.39
C THR A 350 8.68 29.99 8.34
N ARG A 351 7.82 29.07 8.76
CA ARG A 351 7.22 28.04 7.90
C ARG A 351 5.92 28.53 7.30
N GLU A 352 5.75 28.30 6.02
CA GLU A 352 4.56 28.63 5.26
C GLU A 352 4.09 27.41 4.44
N GLU A 353 2.83 27.41 4.02
CA GLU A 353 2.27 26.42 3.12
C GLU A 353 2.48 24.96 3.63
N TYR A 354 2.46 24.78 4.95
CA TYR A 354 2.67 23.49 5.59
C TYR A 354 1.45 22.56 5.43
N PHE A 355 1.63 21.26 5.65
CA PHE A 355 0.57 20.26 5.64
C PHE A 355 0.99 19.04 6.46
N SER A 356 0.06 18.11 6.72
CA SER A 356 0.35 16.86 7.43
C SER A 356 0.08 15.66 6.55
N GLY A 357 0.96 14.66 6.61
CA GLY A 357 0.83 13.46 5.78
C GLY A 357 2.03 12.52 5.85
N TYR A 358 2.05 11.57 4.92
CA TYR A 358 3.10 10.58 4.78
C TYR A 358 3.91 10.80 3.51
N ILE A 359 5.14 10.32 3.52
CA ILE A 359 6.03 10.27 2.36
C ILE A 359 6.66 8.88 2.28
N LYS A 360 6.76 8.29 1.06
CA LYS A 360 7.47 7.01 0.84
C LYS A 360 8.87 7.24 0.32
N TYR A 361 9.01 8.06 -0.72
CA TYR A 361 10.31 8.44 -1.25
C TYR A 361 10.26 9.83 -1.90
N MET A 362 11.43 10.41 -2.08
CA MET A 362 11.66 11.55 -2.97
C MET A 362 12.98 11.38 -3.72
N ARG A 363 13.02 11.88 -4.96
CA ARG A 363 14.19 11.79 -5.82
C ARG A 363 14.37 13.08 -6.61
N ILE A 364 15.61 13.48 -6.78
CA ILE A 364 16.03 14.63 -7.60
C ILE A 364 17.01 14.13 -8.64
N TRP A 365 16.72 14.41 -9.90
CA TRP A 365 17.52 14.01 -11.05
C TRP A 365 18.01 15.21 -11.81
N LYS A 366 19.27 15.19 -12.26
CA LYS A 366 19.73 15.99 -13.41
C LYS A 366 19.14 15.37 -14.66
N GLY A 367 18.67 16.23 -15.58
CA GLY A 367 18.03 15.75 -16.80
C GLY A 367 16.58 15.35 -16.61
N ILE A 368 15.99 14.97 -17.72
CA ILE A 368 14.58 14.60 -17.81
C ILE A 368 14.47 13.09 -17.74
N ARG A 369 13.67 12.62 -16.80
CA ARG A 369 13.24 11.22 -16.75
C ARG A 369 12.22 10.98 -17.86
N SER A 370 12.34 9.86 -18.55
CA SER A 370 11.39 9.48 -19.59
C SER A 370 9.99 9.22 -19.01
N ARG A 371 8.96 9.28 -19.86
CA ARG A 371 7.59 8.93 -19.46
C ARG A 371 7.51 7.50 -18.93
N ASP A 372 8.24 6.58 -19.56
CA ASP A 372 8.27 5.18 -19.12
C ASP A 372 8.94 5.03 -17.76
N ASP A 373 10.06 5.73 -17.51
CA ASP A 373 10.70 5.73 -16.20
C ASP A 373 9.74 6.24 -15.10
N LEU A 374 9.07 7.36 -15.36
CA LEU A 374 8.12 7.94 -14.39
C LEU A 374 6.89 7.04 -14.17
N ARG A 375 6.45 6.34 -15.21
CA ARG A 375 5.39 5.34 -15.08
C ARG A 375 5.83 4.15 -14.22
N LEU A 376 7.04 3.64 -14.45
CA LEU A 376 7.61 2.56 -13.63
C LEU A 376 7.84 3.01 -12.18
N SER A 377 8.33 4.24 -11.97
CA SER A 377 8.44 4.83 -10.63
C SER A 377 7.08 4.86 -9.91
N ALA A 378 6.04 5.28 -10.61
CA ALA A 378 4.68 5.31 -10.07
C ALA A 378 4.10 3.92 -9.77
N MET A 379 4.66 2.87 -10.35
CA MET A 379 4.29 1.48 -10.07
C MET A 379 5.18 0.83 -9.00
N GLY A 380 6.13 1.58 -8.43
CA GLY A 380 7.11 1.03 -7.49
C GLY A 380 8.09 0.02 -8.11
N GLN A 381 8.27 0.07 -9.44
CA GLN A 381 9.07 -0.90 -10.20
C GLN A 381 10.44 -0.38 -10.62
N VAL A 382 10.90 0.71 -10.02
CA VAL A 382 12.24 1.27 -10.28
C VAL A 382 13.15 0.96 -9.13
N ASP A 383 14.20 0.21 -9.42
CA ASP A 383 15.35 0.09 -8.54
C ASP A 383 16.34 1.22 -8.87
N VAL A 384 16.56 2.11 -7.91
CA VAL A 384 17.36 3.32 -8.11
C VAL A 384 18.83 3.00 -7.85
N ASP A 385 19.65 3.08 -8.89
CA ASP A 385 21.11 2.96 -8.73
C ASP A 385 21.66 4.21 -7.99
N PRO A 386 22.19 4.06 -6.78
CA PRO A 386 22.77 5.17 -6.02
C PRO A 386 23.99 5.80 -6.70
N ASN A 387 24.58 5.12 -7.70
CA ASN A 387 25.73 5.59 -8.46
C ASN A 387 25.35 6.19 -9.83
N ASP A 388 24.04 6.30 -10.14
CA ASP A 388 23.63 6.96 -11.40
C ASP A 388 24.15 8.41 -11.40
N PRO A 389 24.94 8.81 -12.42
CA PRO A 389 25.52 10.15 -12.50
C PRO A 389 24.47 11.26 -12.61
N ASN A 390 23.25 10.92 -13.00
CA ASN A 390 22.13 11.86 -13.07
C ASN A 390 21.33 11.93 -11.78
N LEU A 391 21.52 11.02 -10.85
CA LEU A 391 20.86 11.06 -9.55
C LEU A 391 21.55 12.10 -8.67
N VAL A 392 20.85 13.20 -8.38
CA VAL A 392 21.33 14.23 -7.46
C VAL A 392 21.22 13.76 -6.01
N ALA A 393 20.02 13.32 -5.63
CA ALA A 393 19.72 12.81 -4.30
C ALA A 393 18.45 11.94 -4.33
N ALA A 394 18.38 10.98 -3.43
CA ALA A 394 17.18 10.19 -3.22
C ALA A 394 17.08 9.75 -1.76
N TRP A 395 15.92 9.91 -1.17
CA TRP A 395 15.61 9.41 0.16
C TRP A 395 14.46 8.43 0.09
N ASP A 396 14.62 7.32 0.79
CA ASP A 396 13.56 6.36 1.05
C ASP A 396 13.03 6.58 2.47
N PHE A 397 11.75 6.90 2.55
CA PHE A 397 11.00 7.05 3.81
C PHE A 397 10.01 5.90 4.01
N GLU A 398 10.18 4.84 3.24
CA GLU A 398 9.58 3.54 3.44
C GLU A 398 10.72 2.58 3.82
N VAL A 399 10.70 2.09 5.05
CA VAL A 399 11.81 1.29 5.61
C VAL A 399 11.29 -0.07 6.01
N LEU A 400 11.96 -1.12 5.55
CA LEU A 400 11.67 -2.51 5.90
C LEU A 400 12.48 -2.90 7.15
N GLY A 401 11.87 -3.66 8.05
CA GLY A 401 12.50 -4.23 9.23
C GLY A 401 12.17 -3.48 10.52
N ALA A 402 13.17 -3.21 11.35
CA ALA A 402 12.96 -2.52 12.62
C ALA A 402 12.53 -1.07 12.44
N GLN A 403 11.70 -0.58 13.36
CA GLN A 403 11.27 0.81 13.36
C GLN A 403 12.48 1.75 13.41
N PRO A 404 12.63 2.67 12.44
CA PRO A 404 13.72 3.62 12.46
C PRO A 404 13.70 4.51 13.70
N THR A 405 14.88 4.85 14.18
CA THR A 405 15.09 5.73 15.33
C THR A 405 15.96 6.91 14.93
N GLY A 406 15.93 7.98 15.74
CA GLY A 406 16.72 9.18 15.45
C GLY A 406 16.01 10.17 14.58
N THR A 407 16.71 11.27 14.24
CA THR A 407 16.17 12.43 13.55
C THR A 407 16.84 12.74 12.22
N THR A 408 17.81 11.90 11.80
CA THR A 408 18.56 12.09 10.56
C THR A 408 18.39 10.90 9.64
N ILE A 409 18.27 11.17 8.34
CA ILE A 409 18.11 10.16 7.30
C ILE A 409 19.10 10.51 6.19
N THR A 410 20.08 9.64 5.96
CA THR A 410 21.03 9.80 4.86
C THR A 410 20.36 9.36 3.56
N ASP A 411 20.58 10.10 2.48
CA ASP A 411 20.11 9.71 1.16
C ASP A 411 20.84 8.46 0.64
N ILE A 412 20.24 7.75 -0.31
CA ILE A 412 20.80 6.48 -0.81
C ILE A 412 22.16 6.64 -1.48
N THR A 413 22.51 7.86 -1.95
CA THR A 413 23.82 8.16 -2.54
C THR A 413 24.90 8.39 -1.49
N GLY A 414 24.52 8.57 -0.23
CA GLY A 414 25.41 8.89 0.89
C GLY A 414 25.94 10.34 0.88
N ARG A 415 25.46 11.20 -0.02
CA ARG A 415 25.98 12.57 -0.18
C ARG A 415 25.24 13.61 0.65
N HIS A 416 23.98 13.35 0.98
CA HIS A 416 23.11 14.32 1.64
C HIS A 416 22.42 13.70 2.86
N VAL A 417 22.14 14.54 3.85
CA VAL A 417 21.45 14.12 5.08
C VAL A 417 20.23 15.01 5.30
N ALA A 418 19.07 14.39 5.44
CA ALA A 418 17.85 15.02 5.86
C ALA A 418 17.72 14.98 7.38
N THR A 419 17.16 16.02 7.97
CA THR A 419 16.89 16.13 9.41
C THR A 419 15.40 16.32 9.65
N LEU A 420 14.80 15.48 10.48
CA LEU A 420 13.43 15.66 10.97
C LEU A 420 13.42 16.77 12.01
N LYS A 421 12.62 17.80 11.79
CA LYS A 421 12.54 18.98 12.65
C LYS A 421 11.12 19.27 13.11
N GLY A 422 10.98 19.85 14.27
CA GLY A 422 9.71 20.25 14.87
C GLY A 422 9.62 19.84 16.34
N PRO A 423 8.56 20.23 17.03
CA PRO A 423 8.26 19.76 18.39
C PRO A 423 8.17 18.24 18.47
N GLU A 424 8.35 17.69 19.66
CA GLU A 424 8.17 16.26 19.91
C GLU A 424 6.77 15.77 19.47
N GLY A 425 6.70 14.62 18.82
CA GLY A 425 5.48 14.02 18.32
C GLY A 425 4.95 14.58 16.99
N THR A 426 5.66 15.54 16.37
CA THR A 426 5.27 16.08 15.06
C THR A 426 5.84 15.30 13.87
N TYR A 427 6.61 14.28 14.12
CA TYR A 427 7.02 13.27 13.13
C TYR A 427 7.13 11.90 13.81
N GLN A 428 6.74 10.87 13.08
CA GLN A 428 6.81 9.49 13.59
C GLN A 428 6.85 8.48 12.45
N TRP A 429 7.49 7.35 12.71
CA TRP A 429 7.42 6.20 11.84
C TRP A 429 6.18 5.38 12.17
N VAL A 430 5.34 5.12 11.17
CA VAL A 430 4.06 4.43 11.30
C VAL A 430 4.10 3.17 10.43
N GLU A 431 3.64 2.06 10.99
CA GLU A 431 3.56 0.81 10.25
C GLU A 431 2.61 0.93 9.05
N SER A 432 3.06 0.49 7.88
CA SER A 432 2.33 0.64 6.61
C SER A 432 0.94 0.02 6.63
N THR A 433 0.73 -1.07 7.35
CA THR A 433 -0.56 -1.76 7.47
C THR A 433 -1.64 -0.91 8.13
N THR A 434 -1.24 0.12 8.90
CA THR A 434 -2.17 1.05 9.56
C THR A 434 -2.54 2.26 8.71
N ILE A 435 -1.90 2.41 7.54
CA ILE A 435 -2.14 3.53 6.63
C ILE A 435 -3.14 3.08 5.57
N ALA A 436 -4.31 3.72 5.52
CA ALA A 436 -5.30 3.46 4.46
C ALA A 436 -4.67 3.70 3.07
N GLN A 437 -4.83 2.71 2.20
CA GLN A 437 -4.30 2.72 0.84
C GLN A 437 -5.16 3.56 -0.10
#